data_6d7d4c157a24898c3531e7178748027c
#
_entry.id   6d7d4c157a24898c3531e7178748027c
#
_cell.length_a   1.000
_cell.length_b   1.000
_cell.length_c   1.000
_cell.angle_alpha   90.00
_cell.angle_beta   90.00
_cell.angle_gamma   90.00
#
_symmetry.space_group_name_H-M   'P 1'
#
loop_
_entity.id
_entity.type
_entity.pdbx_description
1 polymer ?
#
loop_
_entity_poly.entity_id
_entity_poly.type
_entity_poly.pdbx_seq_one_letter_code
_entity_poly.pdbx_strand_id
1 'polypeptide(L)'
;MKLLEKVLNEGVRISTRNGDAITIYDVSMILRNPRSRHLSLAGRKNNIFSTFAEAIWVFAGDNRIKPYLNFFLPRAPKYSDDGVIWRAAYGERLYAHGQLENVVQQFKKEGIFTRRAVISLYMPDRDTNESLIKVYNIEHSVDIPCNNLIHFFITPDKNLNIKIVQ
;
A
#
# COMPACT_ATOMS: atom_id res chain seq x y z
N MET A 1 -18.81 -11.83 -2.57
CA MET A 1 -20.18 -11.47 -2.09
C MET A 1 -20.26 -11.45 -0.56
N LYS A 2 -19.83 -12.52 0.16
CA LYS A 2 -19.91 -12.57 1.65
C LYS A 2 -19.29 -11.38 2.40
N LEU A 3 -18.13 -10.83 1.93
CA LEU A 3 -17.52 -9.67 2.59
C LEU A 3 -18.38 -8.41 2.40
N LEU A 4 -18.91 -8.18 1.21
CA LEU A 4 -19.78 -7.02 0.96
C LEU A 4 -21.07 -7.08 1.78
N GLU A 5 -21.69 -8.26 1.89
CA GLU A 5 -22.84 -8.48 2.77
C GLU A 5 -22.51 -8.15 4.22
N LYS A 6 -21.32 -8.61 4.69
CA LYS A 6 -20.85 -8.28 6.05
C LYS A 6 -20.68 -6.78 6.23
N VAL A 7 -20.07 -6.08 5.27
CA VAL A 7 -19.91 -4.62 5.32
C VAL A 7 -21.27 -3.92 5.40
N LEU A 8 -22.25 -4.35 4.60
CA LEU A 8 -23.58 -3.73 4.56
C LEU A 8 -24.39 -3.97 5.84
N ASN A 9 -24.22 -5.13 6.48
CA ASN A 9 -25.01 -5.53 7.64
C ASN A 9 -24.38 -5.09 8.98
N GLU A 10 -23.05 -5.10 9.07
CA GLU A 10 -22.32 -4.90 10.33
C GLU A 10 -21.45 -3.61 10.32
N GLY A 11 -21.34 -2.95 9.17
CA GLY A 11 -20.43 -1.80 9.01
C GLY A 11 -20.97 -0.52 9.63
N VAL A 12 -20.05 0.33 10.04
CA VAL A 12 -20.29 1.65 10.60
C VAL A 12 -20.20 2.70 9.48
N ARG A 13 -21.16 3.63 9.44
CA ARG A 13 -21.10 4.77 8.52
C ARG A 13 -20.06 5.77 8.98
N ILE A 14 -19.19 6.16 8.09
CA ILE A 14 -18.15 7.18 8.32
C ILE A 14 -18.17 8.20 7.19
N SER A 15 -17.83 9.44 7.49
CA SER A 15 -17.58 10.46 6.48
C SER A 15 -16.12 10.45 6.09
N THR A 16 -15.84 10.46 4.79
CA THR A 16 -14.49 10.49 4.25
C THR A 16 -14.31 11.63 3.26
N ARG A 17 -13.09 11.96 2.90
CA ARG A 17 -12.80 12.99 1.87
C ARG A 17 -13.40 12.66 0.49
N ASN A 18 -13.77 11.41 0.25
CA ASN A 18 -14.39 10.97 -1.01
C ASN A 18 -15.93 10.80 -0.89
N GLY A 19 -16.52 11.22 0.21
CA GLY A 19 -17.94 11.05 0.53
C GLY A 19 -18.16 10.00 1.62
N ASP A 20 -19.43 9.73 1.92
CA ASP A 20 -19.80 8.77 2.96
C ASP A 20 -19.45 7.33 2.54
N ALA A 21 -18.99 6.56 3.50
CA ALA A 21 -18.62 5.17 3.33
C ALA A 21 -19.17 4.31 4.48
N ILE A 22 -19.31 3.01 4.24
CA ILE A 22 -19.57 2.03 5.28
C ILE A 22 -18.28 1.22 5.46
N THR A 23 -17.77 1.17 6.68
CA THR A 23 -16.53 0.47 7.02
C THR A 23 -16.76 -0.59 8.08
N ILE A 24 -15.98 -1.66 8.03
CA ILE A 24 -15.83 -2.62 9.12
C ILE A 24 -14.38 -2.67 9.52
N TYR A 25 -14.13 -2.88 10.81
CA TYR A 25 -12.79 -2.99 11.38
C TYR A 25 -12.41 -4.45 11.59
N ASP A 26 -11.12 -4.71 11.84
CA ASP A 26 -10.57 -6.03 12.18
C ASP A 26 -10.89 -7.12 11.14
N VAL A 27 -10.70 -6.78 9.87
CA VAL A 27 -10.93 -7.71 8.76
C VAL A 27 -9.62 -8.37 8.36
N SER A 28 -9.62 -9.70 8.37
CA SER A 28 -8.56 -10.50 7.78
C SER A 28 -9.03 -11.14 6.48
N MET A 29 -8.26 -10.96 5.42
CA MET A 29 -8.55 -11.55 4.10
C MET A 29 -7.36 -12.39 3.64
N ILE A 30 -7.64 -13.58 3.09
CA ILE A 30 -6.63 -14.46 2.54
C ILE A 30 -6.83 -14.58 1.02
N LEU A 31 -5.88 -14.08 0.26
CA LEU A 31 -5.80 -14.31 -1.17
C LEU A 31 -4.93 -15.54 -1.44
N ARG A 32 -5.54 -16.71 -1.60
CA ARG A 32 -4.81 -17.99 -1.77
C ARG A 32 -4.06 -18.09 -3.09
N ASN A 33 -4.58 -17.48 -4.14
CA ASN A 33 -3.94 -17.40 -5.44
C ASN A 33 -3.71 -15.95 -5.83
N PRO A 34 -2.47 -15.43 -5.75
CA PRO A 34 -2.19 -14.03 -6.07
C PRO A 34 -2.41 -13.69 -7.54
N ARG A 35 -2.51 -14.67 -8.43
CA ARG A 35 -2.86 -14.46 -9.84
C ARG A 35 -4.36 -14.20 -10.03
N SER A 36 -5.21 -14.62 -9.09
CA SER A 36 -6.67 -14.40 -9.11
C SER A 36 -7.08 -13.07 -8.48
N ARG A 37 -6.28 -12.01 -8.66
CA ARG A 37 -6.51 -10.68 -8.07
C ARG A 37 -7.39 -9.76 -8.91
N HIS A 38 -7.70 -10.14 -10.13
CA HIS A 38 -8.54 -9.32 -11.01
C HIS A 38 -10.03 -9.55 -10.73
N LEU A 39 -10.74 -8.46 -10.46
CA LEU A 39 -12.19 -8.48 -10.28
C LEU A 39 -12.87 -8.03 -11.58
N SER A 40 -13.51 -8.97 -12.28
CA SER A 40 -14.30 -8.71 -13.49
C SER A 40 -15.80 -8.74 -13.18
N LEU A 41 -16.28 -7.80 -12.39
CA LEU A 41 -17.70 -7.66 -12.08
C LEU A 41 -18.36 -6.67 -13.02
N ALA A 42 -19.59 -6.98 -13.47
CA ALA A 42 -20.41 -6.05 -14.23
C ALA A 42 -20.61 -4.76 -13.43
N GLY A 43 -20.44 -3.61 -14.09
CA GLY A 43 -20.53 -2.29 -13.46
C GLY A 43 -19.25 -1.79 -12.77
N ARG A 44 -18.26 -2.64 -12.49
CA ARG A 44 -16.97 -2.19 -11.98
C ARG A 44 -16.06 -1.78 -13.14
N LYS A 45 -15.86 -0.50 -13.31
CA LYS A 45 -14.98 0.07 -14.35
C LYS A 45 -13.51 -0.02 -13.88
N ASN A 46 -12.92 -1.22 -13.97
CA ASN A 46 -11.49 -1.37 -13.72
C ASN A 46 -10.69 -0.91 -14.93
N ASN A 47 -9.84 0.08 -14.74
CA ASN A 47 -8.88 0.50 -15.76
C ASN A 47 -7.59 -0.30 -15.62
N ILE A 48 -7.42 -1.33 -16.42
CA ILE A 48 -6.25 -2.21 -16.39
C ILE A 48 -4.96 -1.45 -16.72
N PHE A 49 -5.03 -0.44 -17.60
CA PHE A 49 -3.86 0.37 -17.97
C PHE A 49 -3.36 1.20 -16.77
N SER A 50 -4.26 1.81 -16.00
CA SER A 50 -3.89 2.51 -14.77
C SER A 50 -3.26 1.56 -13.76
N THR A 51 -3.78 0.34 -13.63
CA THR A 51 -3.24 -0.67 -12.70
C THR A 51 -1.83 -1.11 -13.09
N PHE A 52 -1.58 -1.34 -14.39
CA PHE A 52 -0.24 -1.68 -14.86
C PHE A 52 0.74 -0.50 -14.75
N ALA A 53 0.29 0.70 -15.09
CA ALA A 53 1.13 1.89 -14.98
C ALA A 53 1.54 2.16 -13.53
N GLU A 54 0.61 2.03 -12.59
CA GLU A 54 0.92 2.16 -11.16
C GLU A 54 1.90 1.07 -10.70
N ALA A 55 1.71 -0.18 -11.12
CA ALA A 55 2.64 -1.26 -10.79
C ALA A 55 4.06 -0.99 -11.32
N ILE A 56 4.21 -0.51 -12.55
CA ILE A 56 5.52 -0.13 -13.13
C ILE A 56 6.13 1.01 -12.33
N TRP A 57 5.35 2.02 -11.98
CA TRP A 57 5.79 3.16 -11.18
C TRP A 57 6.27 2.73 -9.77
N VAL A 58 5.54 1.82 -9.12
CA VAL A 58 5.94 1.22 -7.84
C VAL A 58 7.24 0.44 -7.99
N PHE A 59 7.38 -0.41 -9.02
CA PHE A 59 8.61 -1.18 -9.25
C PHE A 59 9.81 -0.30 -9.61
N ALA A 60 9.58 0.85 -10.24
CA ALA A 60 10.63 1.82 -10.52
C ALA A 60 11.14 2.53 -9.25
N GLY A 61 10.47 2.38 -8.12
CA GLY A 61 10.82 3.11 -6.89
C GLY A 61 10.57 4.62 -7.00
N ASP A 62 9.76 5.04 -7.98
CA ASP A 62 9.49 6.46 -8.21
C ASP A 62 8.40 6.96 -7.25
N ASN A 63 8.48 8.23 -6.90
CA ASN A 63 7.48 8.94 -6.12
C ASN A 63 6.93 10.18 -6.84
N ARG A 64 7.45 10.50 -8.03
CA ARG A 64 6.97 11.62 -8.86
C ARG A 64 5.67 11.24 -9.54
N ILE A 65 4.65 12.06 -9.35
CA ILE A 65 3.34 11.87 -9.97
C ILE A 65 3.39 12.20 -11.45
N LYS A 66 4.08 13.30 -11.79
CA LYS A 66 4.21 13.78 -13.18
C LYS A 66 5.59 13.45 -13.76
N PRO A 67 5.66 13.24 -15.07
CA PRO A 67 4.58 13.22 -16.05
C PRO A 67 3.86 11.87 -16.17
N TYR A 68 4.46 10.79 -15.64
CA TYR A 68 4.06 9.42 -15.94
C TYR A 68 2.75 8.99 -15.25
N LEU A 69 2.71 8.97 -13.91
CA LEU A 69 1.56 8.42 -13.18
C LEU A 69 0.29 9.23 -13.44
N ASN A 70 0.41 10.56 -13.48
CA ASN A 70 -0.71 11.45 -13.73
C ASN A 70 -1.40 11.23 -15.09
N PHE A 71 -0.66 10.75 -16.09
CA PHE A 71 -1.25 10.43 -17.40
C PHE A 71 -2.25 9.27 -17.31
N PHE A 72 -1.91 8.23 -16.58
CA PHE A 72 -2.77 7.03 -16.40
C PHE A 72 -3.75 7.17 -15.25
N LEU A 73 -3.44 7.98 -14.24
CA LEU A 73 -4.22 8.21 -13.05
C LEU A 73 -4.37 9.73 -12.80
N PRO A 74 -5.23 10.44 -13.55
CA PRO A 74 -5.36 11.90 -13.48
C PRO A 74 -5.72 12.44 -12.09
N ARG A 75 -6.28 11.60 -11.23
CA ARG A 75 -6.63 11.97 -9.85
C ARG A 75 -5.46 11.87 -8.86
N ALA A 76 -4.32 11.27 -9.23
CA ALA A 76 -3.18 11.06 -8.34
C ALA A 76 -2.73 12.34 -7.61
N PRO A 77 -2.65 13.53 -8.26
CA PRO A 77 -2.25 14.76 -7.59
C PRO A 77 -3.13 15.16 -6.39
N LYS A 78 -4.38 14.70 -6.33
CA LYS A 78 -5.31 14.99 -5.22
C LYS A 78 -4.98 14.25 -3.91
N TYR A 79 -4.11 13.26 -3.99
CA TYR A 79 -3.68 12.43 -2.86
C TYR A 79 -2.26 12.75 -2.37
N SER A 80 -1.65 13.78 -2.94
CA SER A 80 -0.34 14.29 -2.57
C SER A 80 -0.47 15.69 -1.97
N ASP A 81 0.44 16.04 -1.08
CA ASP A 81 0.41 17.34 -0.38
C ASP A 81 0.76 18.50 -1.32
N ASP A 82 1.58 18.28 -2.35
CA ASP A 82 2.03 19.30 -3.32
C ASP A 82 1.54 19.04 -4.76
N GLY A 83 0.90 17.90 -5.01
CA GLY A 83 0.43 17.49 -6.34
C GLY A 83 1.55 17.07 -7.30
N VAL A 84 2.79 17.01 -6.85
CA VAL A 84 3.99 16.68 -7.64
C VAL A 84 4.66 15.40 -7.16
N ILE A 85 4.93 15.33 -5.86
CA ILE A 85 5.57 14.20 -5.18
C ILE A 85 4.54 13.47 -4.34
N TRP A 86 4.47 12.15 -4.48
CA TRP A 86 3.70 11.30 -3.60
C TRP A 86 4.62 10.78 -2.51
N ARG A 87 4.65 11.48 -1.37
CA ARG A 87 5.54 11.21 -0.24
C ARG A 87 5.33 9.80 0.35
N ALA A 88 4.08 9.34 0.38
CA ALA A 88 3.71 8.00 0.83
C ALA A 88 3.81 6.93 -0.28
N ALA A 89 4.49 7.21 -1.40
CA ALA A 89 4.65 6.27 -2.51
C ALA A 89 5.27 4.96 -2.06
N TYR A 90 4.57 3.85 -2.29
CA TYR A 90 5.03 2.52 -1.87
C TYR A 90 6.32 2.09 -2.54
N GLY A 91 6.52 2.44 -3.82
CA GLY A 91 7.74 2.08 -4.56
C GLY A 91 8.99 2.64 -3.89
N GLU A 92 9.01 3.93 -3.63
CA GLU A 92 10.14 4.57 -2.94
C GLU A 92 10.37 3.94 -1.55
N ARG A 93 9.29 3.65 -0.80
CA ARG A 93 9.38 3.06 0.54
C ARG A 93 9.86 1.62 0.55
N LEU A 94 9.53 0.83 -0.46
CA LEU A 94 10.04 -0.54 -0.60
C LEU A 94 11.57 -0.57 -0.71
N TYR A 95 12.16 0.42 -1.37
CA TYR A 95 13.61 0.51 -1.58
C TYR A 95 14.32 1.35 -0.51
N ALA A 96 13.60 2.21 0.21
CA ALA A 96 14.17 3.04 1.25
C ALA A 96 14.94 2.20 2.28
N HIS A 97 16.09 2.69 2.71
CA HIS A 97 16.98 2.01 3.66
C HIS A 97 17.39 0.58 3.25
N GLY A 98 17.30 0.23 1.97
CA GLY A 98 17.62 -1.12 1.50
C GLY A 98 16.66 -2.20 2.00
N GLN A 99 15.41 -1.85 2.35
CA GLN A 99 14.46 -2.77 2.98
C GLN A 99 14.21 -4.04 2.16
N LEU A 100 13.98 -3.89 0.86
CA LEU A 100 13.70 -5.04 -0.01
C LEU A 100 14.92 -5.98 -0.10
N GLU A 101 16.12 -5.43 -0.26
CA GLU A 101 17.36 -6.22 -0.25
C GLU A 101 17.56 -6.89 1.10
N ASN A 102 17.29 -6.20 2.21
CA ASN A 102 17.38 -6.78 3.54
C ASN A 102 16.46 -8.01 3.69
N VAL A 103 15.24 -7.99 3.18
CA VAL A 103 14.33 -9.16 3.20
C VAL A 103 15.00 -10.37 2.54
N VAL A 104 15.61 -10.16 1.36
CA VAL A 104 16.32 -11.24 0.64
C VAL A 104 17.50 -11.76 1.46
N GLN A 105 18.29 -10.85 2.03
CA GLN A 105 19.48 -11.23 2.85
C GLN A 105 19.07 -11.95 4.14
N GLN A 106 17.96 -11.58 4.77
CA GLN A 106 17.48 -12.29 5.97
C GLN A 106 17.12 -13.74 5.65
N PHE A 107 16.44 -14.01 4.53
CA PHE A 107 16.16 -15.39 4.12
C PHE A 107 17.44 -16.17 3.79
N LYS A 108 18.42 -15.55 3.13
CA LYS A 108 19.70 -16.19 2.83
C LYS A 108 20.52 -16.52 4.11
N LYS A 109 20.50 -15.60 5.08
CA LYS A 109 21.32 -15.71 6.30
C LYS A 109 20.68 -16.56 7.38
N GLU A 110 19.39 -16.36 7.64
CA GLU A 110 18.65 -16.95 8.77
C GLU A 110 17.73 -18.11 8.33
N GLY A 111 17.56 -18.30 7.01
CA GLY A 111 16.70 -19.34 6.47
C GLY A 111 15.20 -18.99 6.52
N ILE A 112 14.38 -20.01 6.25
CA ILE A 112 12.93 -19.85 6.10
C ILE A 112 12.18 -19.44 7.37
N PHE A 113 12.77 -19.59 8.53
CA PHE A 113 12.16 -19.27 9.83
C PHE A 113 12.51 -17.87 10.35
N THR A 114 13.17 -17.04 9.53
CA THR A 114 13.46 -15.67 9.93
C THR A 114 12.18 -14.89 10.24
N ARG A 115 12.23 -14.08 11.30
CA ARG A 115 11.17 -13.14 11.69
C ARG A 115 11.45 -11.70 11.26
N ARG A 116 12.59 -11.49 10.59
CA ARG A 116 13.11 -10.17 10.21
C ARG A 116 12.86 -9.80 8.76
N ALA A 117 12.15 -10.65 7.99
CA ALA A 117 11.78 -10.37 6.61
C ALA A 117 10.57 -9.44 6.56
N VAL A 118 10.79 -8.20 6.96
CA VAL A 118 9.76 -7.17 7.16
C VAL A 118 10.15 -5.90 6.40
N ILE A 119 9.15 -5.27 5.80
CA ILE A 119 9.24 -3.92 5.22
C ILE A 119 8.26 -3.02 5.98
N SER A 120 8.75 -1.90 6.52
CA SER A 120 7.92 -0.86 7.10
C SER A 120 7.53 0.13 6.01
N LEU A 121 6.23 0.31 5.80
CA LEU A 121 5.70 1.31 4.88
C LEU A 121 5.33 2.61 5.61
N TYR A 122 4.87 2.49 6.84
CA TYR A 122 4.77 3.64 7.74
C TYR A 122 6.15 3.89 8.36
N MET A 123 6.65 5.11 8.21
CA MET A 123 7.97 5.52 8.67
C MET A 123 7.81 6.68 9.67
N PRO A 124 8.09 6.48 10.97
CA PRO A 124 7.90 7.51 12.00
C PRO A 124 8.65 8.81 11.73
N ASP A 125 9.83 8.72 11.11
CA ASP A 125 10.66 9.85 10.69
C ASP A 125 10.08 10.67 9.53
N ARG A 126 9.02 10.18 8.89
CA ARG A 126 8.36 10.82 7.74
C ARG A 126 6.87 11.07 7.96
N ASP A 127 6.19 10.26 8.78
CA ASP A 127 4.73 10.19 8.79
C ASP A 127 4.09 10.66 10.10
N THR A 128 4.86 10.84 11.18
CA THR A 128 4.35 11.44 12.41
C THR A 128 4.11 12.95 12.22
N ASN A 129 3.15 13.50 12.95
CA ASN A 129 2.90 14.95 12.92
C ASN A 129 4.15 15.77 13.20
N GLU A 130 4.99 15.31 14.14
CA GLU A 130 6.24 15.97 14.47
C GLU A 130 7.20 16.00 13.27
N SER A 131 7.35 14.87 12.56
CA SER A 131 8.20 14.78 11.37
C SER A 131 7.64 15.59 10.20
N LEU A 132 6.31 15.58 10.01
CA LEU A 132 5.65 16.38 8.99
C LEU A 132 5.93 17.87 9.18
N ILE A 133 5.82 18.37 10.40
CA ILE A 133 6.09 19.79 10.70
C ILE A 133 7.59 20.10 10.59
N LYS A 134 8.45 19.29 11.23
CA LYS A 134 9.89 19.61 11.33
C LYS A 134 10.64 19.43 10.01
N VAL A 135 10.32 18.39 9.23
CA VAL A 135 11.07 18.03 8.03
C VAL A 135 10.44 18.63 6.76
N TYR A 136 9.12 18.64 6.68
CA TYR A 136 8.39 19.01 5.46
C TYR A 136 7.64 20.34 5.58
N ASN A 137 7.56 20.92 6.78
CA ASN A 137 6.76 22.13 7.07
C ASN A 137 5.27 21.95 6.69
N ILE A 138 4.72 20.75 6.96
CA ILE A 138 3.34 20.36 6.68
C ILE A 138 2.61 20.17 7.99
N GLU A 139 1.57 20.97 8.25
CA GLU A 139 0.74 20.82 9.46
C GLU A 139 -0.33 19.73 9.29
N HIS A 140 -0.90 19.62 8.09
CA HIS A 140 -1.94 18.63 7.76
C HIS A 140 -1.62 17.95 6.44
N SER A 141 -1.28 16.67 6.50
CA SER A 141 -0.99 15.88 5.31
C SER A 141 -2.20 15.07 4.87
N VAL A 142 -2.45 15.04 3.55
CA VAL A 142 -3.38 14.10 2.90
C VAL A 142 -2.65 12.87 2.36
N ASP A 143 -1.33 12.89 2.40
CA ASP A 143 -0.40 11.93 1.80
C ASP A 143 0.19 11.02 2.87
N ILE A 144 -0.60 10.06 3.34
CA ILE A 144 -0.21 9.08 4.37
C ILE A 144 -0.36 7.67 3.81
N PRO A 145 0.58 6.74 4.08
CA PRO A 145 0.48 5.37 3.59
C PRO A 145 -0.70 4.65 4.24
N CYS A 146 -1.55 4.03 3.41
CA CYS A 146 -2.65 3.22 3.91
C CYS A 146 -2.17 1.88 4.49
N ASN A 147 -1.09 1.32 3.93
CA ASN A 147 -0.49 0.08 4.44
C ASN A 147 0.70 0.43 5.33
N ASN A 148 0.79 -0.24 6.48
CA ASN A 148 1.81 0.06 7.49
C ASN A 148 3.03 -0.86 7.38
N LEU A 149 2.80 -2.13 7.07
CA LEU A 149 3.80 -3.18 7.18
C LEU A 149 3.57 -4.28 6.15
N ILE A 150 4.66 -4.79 5.58
CA ILE A 150 4.68 -6.03 4.80
C ILE A 150 5.58 -7.03 5.51
N HIS A 151 5.04 -8.18 5.88
CA HIS A 151 5.80 -9.29 6.45
C HIS A 151 5.85 -10.45 5.45
N PHE A 152 7.05 -10.89 5.13
CA PHE A 152 7.31 -12.05 4.28
C PHE A 152 7.65 -13.25 5.16
N PHE A 153 7.10 -14.41 4.86
CA PHE A 153 7.43 -15.65 5.55
C PHE A 153 7.30 -16.83 4.60
N ILE A 154 8.13 -17.84 4.82
CA ILE A 154 8.12 -19.07 4.03
C ILE A 154 7.61 -20.20 4.91
N THR A 155 6.59 -20.90 4.43
CA THR A 155 6.00 -22.05 5.12
C THR A 155 6.85 -23.32 4.91
N PRO A 156 6.71 -24.37 5.75
CA PRO A 156 7.50 -25.61 5.61
C PRO A 156 7.40 -26.29 4.25
N ASP A 157 6.30 -26.11 3.55
CA ASP A 157 6.08 -26.56 2.17
C ASP A 157 6.75 -25.64 1.11
N LYS A 158 7.63 -24.72 1.56
CA LYS A 158 8.44 -23.81 0.74
C LYS A 158 7.64 -22.76 -0.05
N ASN A 159 6.41 -22.48 0.33
CA ASN A 159 5.64 -21.40 -0.25
C ASN A 159 5.98 -20.05 0.43
N LEU A 160 6.28 -19.06 -0.40
CA LEU A 160 6.41 -17.67 0.06
C LEU A 160 5.01 -17.09 0.29
N ASN A 161 4.80 -16.58 1.48
CA ASN A 161 3.58 -15.89 1.87
C ASN A 161 3.88 -14.44 2.23
N ILE A 162 2.90 -13.59 2.03
CA ILE A 162 2.99 -12.16 2.33
C ILE A 162 1.78 -11.78 3.20
N LYS A 163 2.06 -11.14 4.33
CA LYS A 163 1.04 -10.50 5.17
C LYS A 163 1.20 -9.00 5.05
N ILE A 164 0.13 -8.31 4.68
CA ILE A 164 0.07 -6.85 4.64
C ILE A 164 -0.83 -6.40 5.79
N VAL A 165 -0.35 -5.43 6.56
CA VAL A 165 -1.10 -4.77 7.63
C VAL A 165 -1.44 -3.36 7.18
N GLN A 166 -2.72 -3.05 7.25
CA GLN A 166 -3.30 -1.76 6.91
C GLN A 166 -3.80 -1.06 8.15
#